data_c46f7a01c894af5ff3885b4d32c289f6
#
_entry.id   c46f7a01c894af5ff3885b4d32c289f6
#
_cell.length_a   1.000
_cell.length_b   1.000
_cell.length_c   1.000
_cell.angle_alpha   90.00
_cell.angle_beta   90.00
_cell.angle_gamma   90.00
#
_symmetry.space_group_name_H-M   'P 1'
#
loop_
_entity.id
_entity.type
_entity.pdbx_description
1 polymer ?
#
loop_
_entity_poly.entity_id
_entity_poly.type
_entity_poly.pdbx_seq_one_letter_code
_entity_poly.pdbx_strand_id
1 'polypeptide(L)'
;MEARQLRYFLAVARAGSFVKAAEAEGIAQPSLSQMIRRLEDDLGVPLFDRLGRAVRLTAHGEALLPHAEAVLREMEMARQAVEAGKSPERGRVRLGVIPTLLPGAAAPAVREFEQKYPDITLELHEQVTERLIEKLRLGELDLALVALPLKHDEIVCSELFREPLLAAMPKEHEMACAGPVTLAKLKGEKLLLLREGHCLREDVLEACTRARADFETWFESDQLDSLLALVEAGFGVSLVPATAARRNGGCRFLPLEPQAVRRVGYALARGHHALPAQRTLIRFLKQYPWDSLFLPMGTA
;
A
#
# COMPACT_ATOMS: atom_id res chain seq x y z
N MET A 1 19.62 -16.90 -23.25
CA MET A 1 18.51 -16.15 -22.60
C MET A 1 18.73 -14.65 -22.77
N GLU A 2 17.76 -13.90 -23.35
CA GLU A 2 17.81 -12.47 -23.67
C GLU A 2 16.69 -11.70 -22.98
N ALA A 3 16.88 -10.42 -22.71
CA ALA A 3 15.86 -9.55 -22.08
C ALA A 3 14.53 -9.52 -22.85
N ARG A 4 14.58 -9.56 -24.19
CA ARG A 4 13.39 -9.62 -25.03
C ARG A 4 12.59 -10.91 -24.82
N GLN A 5 13.27 -12.03 -24.66
CA GLN A 5 12.64 -13.33 -24.37
C GLN A 5 11.94 -13.29 -23.00
N LEU A 6 12.59 -12.73 -21.97
CA LEU A 6 11.98 -12.55 -20.65
C LEU A 6 10.74 -11.63 -20.69
N ARG A 7 10.79 -10.54 -21.46
CA ARG A 7 9.65 -9.65 -21.65
C ARG A 7 8.46 -10.39 -22.28
N TYR A 8 8.69 -11.16 -23.31
CA TYR A 8 7.64 -11.95 -23.97
C TYR A 8 7.10 -13.07 -23.07
N PHE A 9 7.99 -13.69 -22.28
CA PHE A 9 7.59 -14.67 -21.27
C PHE A 9 6.59 -14.03 -20.27
N LEU A 10 6.92 -12.88 -19.72
CA LEU A 10 6.03 -12.15 -18.80
C LEU A 10 4.71 -11.71 -19.47
N ALA A 11 4.77 -11.27 -20.72
CA ALA A 11 3.57 -10.89 -21.45
C ALA A 11 2.60 -12.09 -21.62
N VAL A 12 3.11 -13.28 -21.94
CA VAL A 12 2.30 -14.50 -22.06
C VAL A 12 1.78 -14.96 -20.69
N ALA A 13 2.63 -14.92 -19.64
CA ALA A 13 2.23 -15.28 -18.29
C ALA A 13 1.06 -14.41 -17.77
N ARG A 14 1.13 -13.10 -18.00
CA ARG A 14 0.09 -12.14 -17.60
C ARG A 14 -1.19 -12.26 -18.43
N ALA A 15 -1.07 -12.45 -19.73
CA ALA A 15 -2.22 -12.52 -20.64
C ALA A 15 -2.93 -13.88 -20.61
N GLY A 16 -2.27 -14.97 -20.16
CA GLY A 16 -2.77 -16.34 -20.24
C GLY A 16 -3.05 -16.79 -21.69
N SER A 17 -2.49 -16.10 -22.70
CA SER A 17 -2.75 -16.33 -24.12
C SER A 17 -1.63 -15.76 -24.99
N PHE A 18 -1.09 -16.57 -25.88
CA PHE A 18 -0.08 -16.14 -26.84
C PHE A 18 -0.60 -15.08 -27.82
N VAL A 19 -1.89 -15.16 -28.20
CA VAL A 19 -2.51 -14.20 -29.11
C VAL A 19 -2.62 -12.82 -28.45
N LYS A 20 -3.21 -12.76 -27.26
CA LYS A 20 -3.36 -11.50 -26.51
C LYS A 20 -2.01 -10.88 -26.14
N ALA A 21 -1.03 -11.70 -25.78
CA ALA A 21 0.33 -11.22 -25.48
C ALA A 21 1.00 -10.64 -26.73
N ALA A 22 0.85 -11.27 -27.89
CA ALA A 22 1.40 -10.78 -29.16
C ALA A 22 0.76 -9.44 -29.59
N GLU A 23 -0.56 -9.31 -29.44
CA GLU A 23 -1.29 -8.07 -29.66
C GLU A 23 -0.79 -6.94 -28.76
N ALA A 24 -0.64 -7.21 -27.45
CA ALA A 24 -0.14 -6.25 -26.47
C ALA A 24 1.31 -5.79 -26.75
N GLU A 25 2.16 -6.69 -27.27
CA GLU A 25 3.56 -6.40 -27.62
C GLU A 25 3.72 -5.87 -29.06
N GLY A 26 2.63 -5.75 -29.82
CA GLY A 26 2.64 -5.21 -31.19
C GLY A 26 3.41 -6.07 -32.19
N ILE A 27 3.42 -7.41 -32.02
CA ILE A 27 4.13 -8.35 -32.88
C ILE A 27 3.23 -9.48 -33.37
N ALA A 28 3.68 -10.21 -34.40
CA ALA A 28 2.99 -11.38 -34.88
C ALA A 28 3.09 -12.55 -33.87
N GLN A 29 1.99 -13.23 -33.60
CA GLN A 29 1.93 -14.37 -32.67
C GLN A 29 2.96 -15.49 -32.99
N PRO A 30 3.24 -15.85 -34.27
CA PRO A 30 4.29 -16.82 -34.58
C PRO A 30 5.69 -16.38 -34.09
N SER A 31 6.00 -15.08 -34.20
CA SER A 31 7.27 -14.53 -33.73
C SER A 31 7.40 -14.61 -32.22
N LEU A 32 6.34 -14.26 -31.47
CA LEU A 32 6.32 -14.38 -30.03
C LEU A 32 6.49 -15.86 -29.59
N SER A 33 5.74 -16.78 -30.21
CA SER A 33 5.84 -18.22 -29.94
C SER A 33 7.23 -18.77 -30.22
N GLN A 34 7.89 -18.31 -31.29
CA GLN A 34 9.25 -18.72 -31.61
C GLN A 34 10.26 -18.22 -30.56
N MET A 35 10.09 -17.00 -30.06
CA MET A 35 10.98 -16.46 -29.01
C MET A 35 10.81 -17.19 -27.68
N ILE A 36 9.59 -17.59 -27.32
CA ILE A 36 9.35 -18.41 -26.13
C ILE A 36 9.97 -19.80 -26.31
N ARG A 37 9.79 -20.46 -27.46
CA ARG A 37 10.42 -21.76 -27.72
C ARG A 37 11.95 -21.68 -27.58
N ARG A 38 12.58 -20.66 -28.15
CA ARG A 38 14.04 -20.46 -27.98
C ARG A 38 14.43 -20.29 -26.51
N LEU A 39 13.62 -19.61 -25.71
CA LEU A 39 13.88 -19.50 -24.28
C LEU A 39 13.75 -20.86 -23.59
N GLU A 40 12.72 -21.64 -23.92
CA GLU A 40 12.53 -23.00 -23.40
C GLU A 40 13.68 -23.95 -23.84
N ASP A 41 14.13 -23.83 -25.09
CA ASP A 41 15.28 -24.59 -25.61
C ASP A 41 16.57 -24.19 -24.91
N ASP A 42 16.83 -22.90 -24.70
CA ASP A 42 18.00 -22.40 -23.96
C ASP A 42 18.04 -22.91 -22.52
N LEU A 43 16.89 -23.06 -21.88
CA LEU A 43 16.76 -23.51 -20.49
C LEU A 43 16.61 -25.05 -20.38
N GLY A 44 16.31 -25.73 -21.47
CA GLY A 44 16.12 -27.20 -21.54
C GLY A 44 14.82 -27.69 -20.88
N VAL A 45 13.88 -26.79 -20.56
CA VAL A 45 12.62 -27.11 -19.88
C VAL A 45 11.46 -26.28 -20.44
N PRO A 46 10.22 -26.84 -20.50
CA PRO A 46 9.05 -26.06 -20.88
C PRO A 46 8.65 -25.10 -19.77
N LEU A 47 8.29 -23.87 -20.13
CA LEU A 47 7.83 -22.82 -19.21
C LEU A 47 6.32 -22.68 -19.20
N PHE A 48 5.64 -23.14 -20.29
CA PHE A 48 4.21 -23.07 -20.41
C PHE A 48 3.60 -24.43 -20.72
N ASP A 49 2.51 -24.74 -20.02
CA ASP A 49 1.59 -25.81 -20.39
C ASP A 49 0.60 -25.32 -21.45
N ARG A 50 0.55 -26.05 -22.56
CA ARG A 50 -0.31 -25.74 -23.72
C ARG A 50 -1.52 -26.66 -23.78
N LEU A 51 -2.05 -27.09 -22.63
CA LEU A 51 -3.18 -28.00 -22.54
C LEU A 51 -4.50 -27.24 -22.79
N GLY A 52 -5.07 -27.39 -23.98
CA GLY A 52 -6.37 -26.86 -24.36
C GLY A 52 -6.36 -25.37 -24.75
N ARG A 53 -7.42 -24.64 -24.37
CA ARG A 53 -7.63 -23.22 -24.72
C ARG A 53 -6.93 -22.23 -23.79
N ALA A 54 -6.39 -22.66 -22.67
CA ALA A 54 -5.71 -21.82 -21.69
C ALA A 54 -4.22 -22.13 -21.65
N VAL A 55 -3.40 -21.07 -21.55
CA VAL A 55 -1.96 -21.16 -21.36
C VAL A 55 -1.69 -20.94 -19.86
N ARG A 56 -0.97 -21.89 -19.23
CA ARG A 56 -0.58 -21.81 -17.80
C ARG A 56 0.93 -21.96 -17.69
N LEU A 57 1.49 -21.44 -16.63
CA LEU A 57 2.89 -21.68 -16.29
C LEU A 57 3.07 -23.12 -15.83
N THR A 58 4.21 -23.72 -16.19
CA THR A 58 4.72 -24.94 -15.55
C THR A 58 5.37 -24.58 -14.22
N ALA A 59 5.74 -25.55 -13.39
CA ALA A 59 6.53 -25.33 -12.19
C ALA A 59 7.85 -24.58 -12.48
N HIS A 60 8.47 -24.83 -13.64
CA HIS A 60 9.68 -24.12 -14.09
C HIS A 60 9.35 -22.67 -14.51
N GLY A 61 8.18 -22.46 -15.14
CA GLY A 61 7.69 -21.13 -15.47
C GLY A 61 7.40 -20.30 -14.22
N GLU A 62 6.76 -20.89 -13.20
CA GLU A 62 6.53 -20.25 -11.90
C GLU A 62 7.84 -19.88 -11.19
N ALA A 63 8.83 -20.78 -11.25
CA ALA A 63 10.16 -20.50 -10.70
C ALA A 63 10.89 -19.37 -11.45
N LEU A 64 10.76 -19.28 -12.78
CA LEU A 64 11.39 -18.24 -13.59
C LEU A 64 10.72 -16.87 -13.40
N LEU A 65 9.43 -16.84 -13.13
CA LEU A 65 8.60 -15.63 -13.12
C LEU A 65 9.21 -14.48 -12.27
N PRO A 66 9.52 -14.68 -10.98
CA PRO A 66 10.08 -13.61 -10.14
C PRO A 66 11.46 -13.15 -10.63
N HIS A 67 12.26 -14.04 -11.18
CA HIS A 67 13.58 -13.69 -11.69
C HIS A 67 13.50 -12.89 -13.00
N ALA A 68 12.59 -13.26 -13.90
CA ALA A 68 12.35 -12.51 -15.13
C ALA A 68 11.88 -11.06 -14.85
N GLU A 69 10.99 -10.90 -13.88
CA GLU A 69 10.53 -9.59 -13.43
C GLU A 69 11.67 -8.77 -12.82
N ALA A 70 12.51 -9.39 -11.98
CA ALA A 70 13.65 -8.74 -11.35
C ALA A 70 14.68 -8.25 -12.39
N VAL A 71 15.03 -9.08 -13.39
CA VAL A 71 16.00 -8.72 -14.44
C VAL A 71 15.49 -7.53 -15.26
N LEU A 72 14.24 -7.57 -15.73
CA LEU A 72 13.69 -6.46 -16.53
C LEU A 72 13.57 -5.17 -15.73
N ARG A 73 13.27 -5.27 -14.45
CA ARG A 73 13.28 -4.14 -13.53
C ARG A 73 14.66 -3.52 -13.40
N GLU A 74 15.70 -4.33 -13.15
CA GLU A 74 17.08 -3.84 -13.04
C GLU A 74 17.54 -3.13 -14.32
N MET A 75 17.16 -3.65 -15.48
CA MET A 75 17.45 -3.00 -16.76
C MET A 75 16.77 -1.64 -16.89
N GLU A 76 15.52 -1.52 -16.47
CA GLU A 76 14.78 -0.26 -16.49
C GLU A 76 15.36 0.73 -15.45
N MET A 77 15.72 0.26 -14.26
CA MET A 77 16.41 1.07 -13.25
C MET A 77 17.76 1.58 -13.73
N ALA A 78 18.55 0.74 -14.41
CA ALA A 78 19.83 1.14 -14.99
C ALA A 78 19.64 2.24 -16.04
N ARG A 79 18.63 2.10 -16.90
CA ARG A 79 18.27 3.11 -17.90
C ARG A 79 17.87 4.43 -17.24
N GLN A 80 16.98 4.37 -16.27
CA GLN A 80 16.53 5.54 -15.52
C GLN A 80 17.68 6.19 -14.73
N ALA A 81 18.60 5.42 -14.17
CA ALA A 81 19.77 5.94 -13.47
C ALA A 81 20.69 6.77 -14.43
N VAL A 82 20.87 6.29 -15.66
CA VAL A 82 21.64 7.01 -16.69
C VAL A 82 20.90 8.29 -17.15
N GLU A 83 19.60 8.21 -17.33
CA GLU A 83 18.76 9.35 -17.69
C GLU A 83 18.69 10.40 -16.56
N ALA A 84 18.55 9.95 -15.31
CA ALA A 84 18.51 10.80 -14.11
C ALA A 84 19.86 11.47 -13.81
N GLY A 85 20.99 10.94 -14.29
CA GLY A 85 22.30 11.59 -14.24
C GLY A 85 22.32 12.96 -14.96
N LYS A 86 21.30 13.23 -15.79
CA LYS A 86 21.14 14.51 -16.50
C LYS A 86 20.29 15.54 -15.75
N SER A 87 19.46 15.13 -14.78
CA SER A 87 18.65 16.01 -13.93
C SER A 87 18.10 15.22 -12.73
N PRO A 88 18.61 15.44 -11.52
CA PRO A 88 18.20 14.67 -10.32
C PRO A 88 16.75 14.92 -9.89
N GLU A 89 16.10 15.93 -10.46
CA GLU A 89 14.71 16.31 -10.18
C GLU A 89 13.72 15.84 -11.26
N ARG A 90 14.16 14.97 -12.18
CA ARG A 90 13.29 14.36 -13.19
C ARG A 90 13.15 12.87 -12.96
N GLY A 91 11.98 12.35 -13.24
CA GLY A 91 11.74 10.91 -13.18
C GLY A 91 10.31 10.54 -12.82
N ARG A 92 10.11 9.25 -12.62
CA ARG A 92 8.84 8.65 -12.22
C ARG A 92 9.05 7.88 -10.94
N VAL A 93 8.10 7.97 -10.02
CA VAL A 93 8.10 7.20 -8.77
C VAL A 93 6.73 6.56 -8.58
N ARG A 94 6.71 5.24 -8.43
CA ARG A 94 5.52 4.45 -8.14
C ARG A 94 5.38 4.30 -6.63
N LEU A 95 4.42 5.03 -6.08
CA LEU A 95 4.16 5.13 -4.65
C LEU A 95 2.93 4.30 -4.27
N GLY A 96 3.12 3.26 -3.48
CA GLY A 96 2.06 2.54 -2.81
C GLY A 96 1.57 3.27 -1.55
N VAL A 97 0.27 3.20 -1.27
CA VAL A 97 -0.30 3.81 -0.06
C VAL A 97 -1.42 2.92 0.46
N ILE A 98 -1.46 2.67 1.76
CA ILE A 98 -2.59 1.95 2.36
C ILE A 98 -3.85 2.84 2.41
N PRO A 99 -5.07 2.26 2.28
CA PRO A 99 -6.32 3.02 2.17
C PRO A 99 -6.57 3.99 3.33
N THR A 100 -6.17 3.62 4.54
CA THR A 100 -6.36 4.46 5.73
C THR A 100 -5.45 5.68 5.81
N LEU A 101 -4.40 5.75 4.98
CA LEU A 101 -3.47 6.89 4.91
C LEU A 101 -3.75 7.80 3.73
N LEU A 102 -4.22 7.24 2.61
CA LEU A 102 -4.31 7.98 1.36
C LEU A 102 -5.13 9.26 1.49
N PRO A 103 -6.38 9.23 1.99
CA PRO A 103 -7.22 10.43 1.98
C PRO A 103 -6.76 11.54 2.92
N GLY A 104 -6.31 11.19 4.12
CA GLY A 104 -6.07 12.16 5.20
C GLY A 104 -4.61 12.59 5.37
N ALA A 105 -3.66 11.75 4.96
CA ALA A 105 -2.23 11.99 5.15
C ALA A 105 -1.46 12.07 3.83
N ALA A 106 -1.56 11.05 2.98
CA ALA A 106 -0.73 10.98 1.79
C ALA A 106 -1.15 11.98 0.70
N ALA A 107 -2.44 12.18 0.45
CA ALA A 107 -2.91 13.06 -0.61
C ALA A 107 -2.45 14.53 -0.42
N PRO A 108 -2.52 15.14 0.78
CA PRO A 108 -1.93 16.48 1.01
C PRO A 108 -0.42 16.52 0.75
N ALA A 109 0.32 15.53 1.23
CA ALA A 109 1.77 15.45 1.05
C ALA A 109 2.16 15.28 -0.43
N VAL A 110 1.45 14.42 -1.16
CA VAL A 110 1.64 14.21 -2.61
C VAL A 110 1.40 15.51 -3.37
N ARG A 111 0.31 16.21 -3.08
CA ARG A 111 0.00 17.49 -3.72
C ARG A 111 1.13 18.51 -3.52
N GLU A 112 1.64 18.65 -2.30
CA GLU A 112 2.75 19.57 -2.01
C GLU A 112 4.04 19.13 -2.69
N PHE A 113 4.30 17.83 -2.75
CA PHE A 113 5.45 17.28 -3.46
C PHE A 113 5.40 17.61 -4.96
N GLU A 114 4.28 17.37 -5.63
CA GLU A 114 4.11 17.66 -7.06
C GLU A 114 4.25 19.15 -7.37
N GLN A 115 3.77 20.02 -6.49
CA GLN A 115 3.97 21.48 -6.63
C GLN A 115 5.45 21.87 -6.52
N LYS A 116 6.20 21.22 -5.63
CA LYS A 116 7.62 21.50 -5.38
C LYS A 116 8.54 20.87 -6.42
N TYR A 117 8.17 19.70 -6.96
CA TYR A 117 8.96 18.93 -7.91
C TYR A 117 8.14 18.53 -9.14
N PRO A 118 7.73 19.51 -9.98
CA PRO A 118 6.82 19.28 -11.10
C PRO A 118 7.36 18.35 -12.19
N ASP A 119 8.67 18.17 -12.25
CA ASP A 119 9.33 17.27 -13.21
C ASP A 119 9.41 15.80 -12.71
N ILE A 120 8.95 15.51 -11.49
CA ILE A 120 8.84 14.15 -10.96
C ILE A 120 7.38 13.71 -11.02
N THR A 121 7.09 12.70 -11.85
CA THR A 121 5.75 12.11 -11.95
C THR A 121 5.54 11.08 -10.85
N LEU A 122 4.49 11.24 -10.04
CA LEU A 122 4.07 10.24 -9.07
C LEU A 122 2.96 9.37 -9.64
N GLU A 123 3.11 8.05 -9.54
CA GLU A 123 2.05 7.09 -9.78
C GLU A 123 1.60 6.48 -8.47
N LEU A 124 0.36 6.78 -8.09
CA LEU A 124 -0.21 6.32 -6.84
C LEU A 124 -0.94 4.99 -7.01
N HIS A 125 -0.65 4.06 -6.10
CA HIS A 125 -1.30 2.76 -6.02
C HIS A 125 -1.87 2.56 -4.62
N GLU A 126 -3.19 2.53 -4.51
CA GLU A 126 -3.87 2.24 -3.26
C GLU A 126 -4.13 0.74 -3.15
N GLN A 127 -3.59 0.10 -2.10
CA GLN A 127 -3.77 -1.32 -1.82
C GLN A 127 -3.56 -1.60 -0.33
N VAL A 128 -4.07 -2.74 0.16
CA VAL A 128 -3.77 -3.26 1.50
C VAL A 128 -2.30 -3.64 1.63
N THR A 129 -1.80 -3.67 2.86
CA THR A 129 -0.36 -3.82 3.17
C THR A 129 0.30 -4.99 2.46
N GLU A 130 -0.31 -6.19 2.52
CA GLU A 130 0.27 -7.40 1.92
C GLU A 130 0.46 -7.27 0.41
N ARG A 131 -0.49 -6.63 -0.28
CA ARG A 131 -0.40 -6.38 -1.72
C ARG A 131 0.67 -5.33 -2.06
N LEU A 132 0.84 -4.33 -1.21
CA LEU A 132 1.93 -3.35 -1.38
C LEU A 132 3.29 -3.99 -1.19
N ILE A 133 3.43 -4.88 -0.20
CA ILE A 133 4.67 -5.64 0.04
C ILE A 133 5.01 -6.53 -1.15
N GLU A 134 4.03 -7.29 -1.65
CA GLU A 134 4.20 -8.12 -2.84
C GLU A 134 4.68 -7.27 -4.04
N LYS A 135 4.04 -6.14 -4.28
CA LYS A 135 4.43 -5.21 -5.37
C LYS A 135 5.80 -4.58 -5.18
N LEU A 136 6.20 -4.28 -3.95
CA LEU A 136 7.58 -3.83 -3.64
C LEU A 136 8.60 -4.92 -3.96
N ARG A 137 8.33 -6.18 -3.56
CA ARG A 137 9.21 -7.33 -3.84
C ARG A 137 9.35 -7.56 -5.35
N LEU A 138 8.25 -7.47 -6.10
CA LEU A 138 8.22 -7.61 -7.56
C LEU A 138 8.77 -6.35 -8.28
N GLY A 139 9.02 -5.25 -7.54
CA GLY A 139 9.45 -3.96 -8.07
C GLY A 139 8.42 -3.26 -8.97
N GLU A 140 7.17 -3.62 -8.80
CA GLU A 140 6.04 -2.89 -9.37
C GLU A 140 5.81 -1.55 -8.65
N LEU A 141 6.33 -1.44 -7.41
CA LEU A 141 6.37 -0.21 -6.63
C LEU A 141 7.80 0.13 -6.23
N ASP A 142 8.08 1.41 -6.11
CA ASP A 142 9.39 1.93 -5.70
C ASP A 142 9.45 2.14 -4.17
N LEU A 143 8.37 2.62 -3.58
CA LEU A 143 8.19 2.69 -2.14
C LEU A 143 6.69 2.63 -1.78
N ALA A 144 6.38 2.33 -0.51
CA ALA A 144 5.02 2.33 -0.01
C ALA A 144 4.91 3.04 1.35
N LEU A 145 3.82 3.80 1.56
CA LEU A 145 3.43 4.37 2.85
C LEU A 145 2.53 3.36 3.56
N VAL A 146 2.94 2.94 4.74
CA VAL A 146 2.34 1.81 5.48
C VAL A 146 2.32 2.07 6.98
N ALA A 147 1.48 1.32 7.71
CA ALA A 147 1.60 1.25 9.17
C ALA A 147 2.73 0.29 9.58
N LEU A 148 3.35 0.57 10.72
CA LEU A 148 4.47 -0.19 11.27
C LEU A 148 4.09 -0.82 12.62
N PRO A 149 4.71 -1.95 13.00
CA PRO A 149 5.83 -2.64 12.34
C PRO A 149 5.38 -3.57 11.21
N LEU A 150 6.23 -3.77 10.21
CA LEU A 150 6.08 -4.84 9.22
C LEU A 150 7.03 -6.00 9.58
N LYS A 151 6.52 -7.22 9.48
CA LYS A 151 7.28 -8.45 9.79
C LYS A 151 7.69 -9.17 8.49
N HIS A 152 8.49 -8.51 7.67
CA HIS A 152 8.97 -9.07 6.40
C HIS A 152 10.46 -8.82 6.24
N ASP A 153 11.25 -9.88 6.20
CA ASP A 153 12.74 -9.79 6.15
C ASP A 153 13.26 -9.11 4.89
N GLU A 154 12.48 -9.17 3.81
CA GLU A 154 12.84 -8.58 2.51
C GLU A 154 12.45 -7.10 2.38
N ILE A 155 11.82 -6.52 3.40
CA ILE A 155 11.37 -5.12 3.42
C ILE A 155 12.15 -4.33 4.46
N VAL A 156 12.60 -3.14 4.08
CA VAL A 156 13.23 -2.18 4.98
C VAL A 156 12.26 -1.03 5.21
N CYS A 157 11.99 -0.73 6.47
CA CYS A 157 11.06 0.33 6.87
C CYS A 157 11.78 1.47 7.59
N SER A 158 11.22 2.68 7.47
CA SER A 158 11.63 3.83 8.27
C SER A 158 10.40 4.60 8.71
N GLU A 159 10.33 4.87 10.01
CA GLU A 159 9.22 5.63 10.61
C GLU A 159 9.25 7.09 10.13
N LEU A 160 8.08 7.63 9.84
CA LEU A 160 7.87 9.03 9.46
C LEU A 160 7.18 9.81 10.58
N PHE A 161 6.10 9.25 11.13
CA PHE A 161 5.32 9.90 12.18
C PHE A 161 4.50 8.89 12.99
N ARG A 162 3.95 9.39 14.10
CA ARG A 162 3.01 8.65 14.97
C ARG A 162 1.67 9.33 14.94
N GLU A 163 0.64 8.58 14.62
CA GLU A 163 -0.73 9.09 14.50
C GLU A 163 -1.58 8.59 15.65
N PRO A 164 -2.27 9.49 16.39
CA PRO A 164 -3.23 9.09 17.42
C PRO A 164 -4.41 8.31 16.84
N LEU A 165 -4.86 7.30 17.56
CA LEU A 165 -6.16 6.67 17.36
C LEU A 165 -7.20 7.40 18.25
N LEU A 166 -8.36 7.63 17.68
CA LEU A 166 -9.51 8.29 18.32
C LEU A 166 -10.67 7.31 18.39
N ALA A 167 -11.46 7.41 19.47
CA ALA A 167 -12.75 6.75 19.53
C ALA A 167 -13.74 7.53 18.67
N ALA A 168 -14.31 6.87 17.65
CA ALA A 168 -15.40 7.39 16.83
C ALA A 168 -16.72 6.84 17.34
N MET A 169 -17.70 7.72 17.56
CA MET A 169 -19.02 7.36 18.06
C MET A 169 -20.10 8.28 17.47
N PRO A 170 -21.39 7.92 17.54
CA PRO A 170 -22.49 8.82 17.17
C PRO A 170 -22.42 10.11 17.97
N LYS A 171 -22.91 11.21 17.42
CA LYS A 171 -22.97 12.52 18.15
C LYS A 171 -23.87 12.46 19.37
N GLU A 172 -24.91 11.65 19.31
CA GLU A 172 -25.91 11.45 20.35
C GLU A 172 -25.48 10.44 21.40
N HIS A 173 -24.29 9.82 21.26
CA HIS A 173 -23.77 8.86 22.21
C HIS A 173 -23.59 9.51 23.59
N GLU A 174 -23.91 8.77 24.66
CA GLU A 174 -23.84 9.28 26.03
C GLU A 174 -22.47 9.83 26.43
N MET A 175 -21.39 9.27 25.85
CA MET A 175 -20.02 9.70 26.06
C MET A 175 -19.56 10.78 25.07
N ALA A 176 -20.38 11.22 24.12
CA ALA A 176 -19.96 12.15 23.08
C ALA A 176 -19.51 13.52 23.62
N CYS A 177 -19.99 13.91 24.79
CA CYS A 177 -19.62 15.15 25.51
C CYS A 177 -18.54 14.91 26.58
N ALA A 178 -18.09 13.67 26.77
CA ALA A 178 -17.02 13.38 27.71
C ALA A 178 -15.67 13.91 27.18
N GLY A 179 -14.70 14.10 28.07
CA GLY A 179 -13.31 14.31 27.69
C GLY A 179 -12.68 13.02 27.11
N PRO A 180 -11.39 12.80 27.32
CA PRO A 180 -10.73 11.58 26.90
C PRO A 180 -11.45 10.33 27.40
N VAL A 181 -11.55 9.29 26.54
CA VAL A 181 -12.29 8.07 26.82
C VAL A 181 -11.31 6.92 27.06
N THR A 182 -11.52 6.16 28.14
CA THR A 182 -10.82 4.89 28.32
C THR A 182 -11.52 3.79 27.55
N LEU A 183 -10.76 2.89 26.92
CA LEU A 183 -11.35 1.74 26.20
C LEU A 183 -12.21 0.86 27.10
N ALA A 184 -11.89 0.80 28.40
CA ALA A 184 -12.71 0.06 29.37
C ALA A 184 -14.14 0.62 29.52
N LYS A 185 -14.36 1.91 29.32
CA LYS A 185 -15.68 2.54 29.33
C LYS A 185 -16.54 2.20 28.12
N LEU A 186 -15.89 1.77 27.02
CA LEU A 186 -16.59 1.32 25.81
C LEU A 186 -16.95 -0.17 25.87
N LYS A 187 -16.73 -0.83 27.02
CA LYS A 187 -17.10 -2.24 27.21
C LYS A 187 -18.61 -2.41 27.04
N GLY A 188 -19.01 -3.37 26.22
CA GLY A 188 -20.41 -3.63 25.88
C GLY A 188 -20.92 -2.91 24.64
N GLU A 189 -20.12 -1.96 24.10
CA GLU A 189 -20.41 -1.37 22.81
C GLU A 189 -20.09 -2.33 21.66
N LYS A 190 -20.86 -2.20 20.58
CA LYS A 190 -20.58 -2.93 19.34
C LYS A 190 -19.39 -2.29 18.64
N LEU A 191 -18.31 -3.05 18.45
CA LEU A 191 -17.12 -2.56 17.76
C LEU A 191 -17.25 -2.81 16.26
N LEU A 192 -17.10 -1.74 15.49
CA LEU A 192 -17.02 -1.77 14.04
C LEU A 192 -15.55 -1.74 13.63
N LEU A 193 -15.11 -2.68 12.80
CA LEU A 193 -13.71 -2.86 12.42
C LEU A 193 -13.53 -2.84 10.90
N LEU A 194 -12.33 -2.55 10.47
CA LEU A 194 -11.91 -2.93 9.13
C LEU A 194 -11.68 -4.44 9.06
N ARG A 195 -11.88 -4.99 7.86
CA ARG A 195 -11.68 -6.42 7.59
C ARG A 195 -10.22 -6.81 7.77
N GLU A 196 -9.99 -8.10 7.92
CA GLU A 196 -8.66 -8.71 7.95
C GLU A 196 -7.81 -8.31 6.73
N GLY A 197 -6.50 -8.04 6.95
CA GLY A 197 -5.59 -7.49 5.93
C GLY A 197 -5.40 -5.98 5.99
N HIS A 198 -6.22 -5.26 6.77
CA HIS A 198 -5.99 -3.84 7.08
C HIS A 198 -5.22 -3.69 8.39
N CYS A 199 -4.04 -3.05 8.35
CA CYS A 199 -3.22 -2.84 9.55
C CYS A 199 -3.97 -2.09 10.66
N LEU A 200 -4.92 -1.20 10.32
CA LEU A 200 -5.73 -0.51 11.32
C LEU A 200 -6.52 -1.48 12.20
N ARG A 201 -6.98 -2.61 11.65
CA ARG A 201 -7.64 -3.64 12.47
C ARG A 201 -6.70 -4.16 13.55
N GLU A 202 -5.45 -4.47 13.17
CA GLU A 202 -4.45 -4.97 14.11
C GLU A 202 -4.10 -3.92 15.16
N ASP A 203 -3.92 -2.66 14.77
CA ASP A 203 -3.68 -1.55 15.68
C ASP A 203 -4.83 -1.41 16.72
N VAL A 204 -6.08 -1.52 16.26
CA VAL A 204 -7.27 -1.44 17.13
C VAL A 204 -7.34 -2.63 18.08
N LEU A 205 -7.19 -3.86 17.59
CA LEU A 205 -7.21 -5.07 18.41
C LEU A 205 -6.08 -5.08 19.45
N GLU A 206 -4.89 -4.60 19.08
CA GLU A 206 -3.78 -4.45 20.01
C GLU A 206 -4.10 -3.43 21.11
N ALA A 207 -4.69 -2.28 20.75
CA ALA A 207 -5.12 -1.28 21.73
C ALA A 207 -6.17 -1.86 22.71
N CYS A 208 -7.15 -2.60 22.20
CA CYS A 208 -8.18 -3.26 23.00
C CYS A 208 -7.57 -4.30 23.95
N THR A 209 -6.65 -5.13 23.45
CA THR A 209 -5.96 -6.15 24.25
C THR A 209 -5.13 -5.53 25.37
N ARG A 210 -4.38 -4.47 25.09
CA ARG A 210 -3.60 -3.74 26.11
C ARG A 210 -4.49 -3.14 27.19
N ALA A 211 -5.67 -2.66 26.81
CA ALA A 211 -6.64 -2.10 27.73
C ALA A 211 -7.48 -3.15 28.48
N ARG A 212 -7.30 -4.45 28.18
CA ARG A 212 -8.14 -5.56 28.68
C ARG A 212 -9.63 -5.29 28.44
N ALA A 213 -9.95 -4.69 27.29
CA ALA A 213 -11.30 -4.36 26.90
C ALA A 213 -11.78 -5.40 25.88
N ASP A 214 -12.77 -6.19 26.30
CA ASP A 214 -13.42 -7.17 25.42
C ASP A 214 -14.56 -6.48 24.67
N PHE A 215 -14.53 -6.58 23.34
CA PHE A 215 -15.57 -6.07 22.47
C PHE A 215 -16.16 -7.18 21.62
N GLU A 216 -17.44 -7.07 21.35
CA GLU A 216 -18.09 -7.86 20.31
C GLU A 216 -17.87 -7.18 18.97
N THR A 217 -17.16 -7.86 18.05
CA THR A 217 -17.04 -7.39 16.64
C THR A 217 -18.39 -7.60 15.98
N TRP A 218 -19.08 -6.50 15.66
CA TRP A 218 -20.42 -6.56 15.08
C TRP A 218 -20.42 -6.45 13.57
N PHE A 219 -19.47 -5.69 13.01
CA PHE A 219 -19.41 -5.43 11.57
C PHE A 219 -17.97 -5.28 11.09
N GLU A 220 -17.71 -5.76 9.88
CA GLU A 220 -16.41 -5.64 9.20
C GLU A 220 -16.58 -5.02 7.81
N SER A 221 -15.74 -4.05 7.48
CA SER A 221 -15.73 -3.35 6.19
C SER A 221 -14.33 -3.33 5.59
N ASP A 222 -14.25 -3.24 4.27
CA ASP A 222 -12.99 -2.96 3.56
C ASP A 222 -12.71 -1.45 3.45
N GLN A 223 -13.72 -0.60 3.76
CA GLN A 223 -13.65 0.85 3.58
C GLN A 223 -13.91 1.60 4.89
N LEU A 224 -13.00 2.50 5.24
CA LEU A 224 -13.11 3.31 6.45
C LEU A 224 -14.32 4.26 6.41
N ASP A 225 -14.64 4.83 5.23
CA ASP A 225 -15.78 5.72 5.07
C ASP A 225 -17.12 4.99 5.30
N SER A 226 -17.25 3.73 4.82
CA SER A 226 -18.42 2.89 5.10
C SER A 226 -18.56 2.55 6.60
N LEU A 227 -17.43 2.30 7.24
CA LEU A 227 -17.40 2.04 8.69
C LEU A 227 -17.85 3.29 9.45
N LEU A 228 -17.35 4.47 9.10
CA LEU A 228 -17.74 5.74 9.74
C LEU A 228 -19.21 6.09 9.50
N ALA A 229 -19.77 5.79 8.32
CA ALA A 229 -21.18 5.96 8.04
C ALA A 229 -22.08 5.10 8.96
N LEU A 230 -21.66 3.88 9.28
CA LEU A 230 -22.39 3.04 10.24
C LEU A 230 -22.24 3.53 11.69
N VAL A 231 -21.06 4.06 12.07
CA VAL A 231 -20.89 4.73 13.35
C VAL A 231 -21.86 5.93 13.45
N GLU A 232 -21.89 6.80 12.44
CA GLU A 232 -22.79 7.95 12.38
C GLU A 232 -24.27 7.53 12.50
N ALA A 233 -24.65 6.43 11.89
CA ALA A 233 -26.01 5.87 11.95
C ALA A 233 -26.35 5.18 13.31
N GLY A 234 -25.42 5.15 14.26
CA GLY A 234 -25.68 4.63 15.61
C GLY A 234 -25.55 3.10 15.76
N PHE A 235 -24.90 2.39 14.81
CA PHE A 235 -24.74 0.96 14.87
C PHE A 235 -23.65 0.47 15.84
N GLY A 236 -22.80 1.38 16.33
CA GLY A 236 -21.74 1.07 17.29
C GLY A 236 -20.64 2.14 17.28
N VAL A 237 -19.47 1.73 17.79
CA VAL A 237 -18.29 2.60 17.91
C VAL A 237 -17.11 2.01 17.15
N SER A 238 -16.11 2.83 16.86
CA SER A 238 -14.86 2.36 16.24
C SER A 238 -13.66 3.13 16.78
N LEU A 239 -12.45 2.59 16.53
CA LEU A 239 -11.21 3.33 16.70
C LEU A 239 -10.64 3.66 15.32
N VAL A 240 -10.37 4.92 15.10
CA VAL A 240 -9.94 5.43 13.79
C VAL A 240 -8.75 6.35 13.90
N PRO A 241 -7.93 6.49 12.84
CA PRO A 241 -6.82 7.44 12.83
C PRO A 241 -7.31 8.89 12.94
N ALA A 242 -6.53 9.74 13.58
CA ALA A 242 -6.85 11.17 13.73
C ALA A 242 -7.06 11.88 12.39
N THR A 243 -6.34 11.48 11.33
CA THR A 243 -6.54 12.03 9.98
C THR A 243 -7.92 11.74 9.38
N ALA A 244 -8.59 10.66 9.81
CA ALA A 244 -9.96 10.35 9.39
C ALA A 244 -10.99 11.31 10.01
N ALA A 245 -10.75 11.75 11.26
CA ALA A 245 -11.64 12.66 11.97
C ALA A 245 -11.78 14.02 11.27
N ARG A 246 -10.73 14.51 10.60
CA ARG A 246 -10.77 15.81 9.89
C ARG A 246 -11.73 15.82 8.69
N ARG A 247 -12.06 14.67 8.16
CA ARG A 247 -12.86 14.52 6.93
C ARG A 247 -14.30 14.15 7.19
N ASN A 248 -14.59 13.66 8.39
CA ASN A 248 -15.92 13.22 8.75
C ASN A 248 -16.53 14.15 9.83
N GLY A 249 -17.59 14.86 9.48
CA GLY A 249 -18.33 15.71 10.40
C GLY A 249 -19.57 15.02 11.02
N GLY A 250 -19.86 13.77 10.65
CA GLY A 250 -21.03 13.03 11.11
C GLY A 250 -20.85 12.37 12.48
N CYS A 251 -19.63 11.93 12.78
CA CYS A 251 -19.27 11.31 14.05
C CYS A 251 -18.72 12.31 15.08
N ARG A 252 -18.75 11.92 16.35
CA ARG A 252 -17.93 12.50 17.41
C ARG A 252 -16.64 11.69 17.55
N PHE A 253 -15.51 12.40 17.66
CA PHE A 253 -14.19 11.81 17.82
C PHE A 253 -13.58 12.25 19.14
N LEU A 254 -13.22 11.29 19.98
CA LEU A 254 -12.66 11.57 21.31
C LEU A 254 -11.26 10.93 21.43
N PRO A 255 -10.32 11.63 22.09
CA PRO A 255 -9.01 11.05 22.38
C PRO A 255 -9.16 9.88 23.35
N LEU A 256 -8.24 8.90 23.21
CA LEU A 256 -8.15 7.77 24.11
C LEU A 256 -7.24 8.07 25.29
N GLU A 257 -7.56 7.52 26.44
CA GLU A 257 -6.73 7.56 27.64
C GLU A 257 -6.60 6.14 28.24
N PRO A 258 -5.39 5.52 28.29
CA PRO A 258 -4.13 6.06 27.75
C PRO A 258 -4.20 6.20 26.22
N GLN A 259 -3.43 7.15 25.70
CA GLN A 259 -3.38 7.39 24.25
C GLN A 259 -2.89 6.16 23.50
N ALA A 260 -3.68 5.72 22.52
CA ALA A 260 -3.26 4.72 21.54
C ALA A 260 -2.74 5.44 20.29
N VAL A 261 -1.62 4.97 19.74
CA VAL A 261 -1.00 5.54 18.54
C VAL A 261 -0.63 4.44 17.57
N ARG A 262 -0.78 4.70 16.29
CA ARG A 262 -0.17 3.87 15.24
C ARG A 262 1.11 4.53 14.72
N ARG A 263 2.06 3.74 14.34
CA ARG A 263 3.30 4.20 13.72
C ARG A 263 3.13 4.13 12.21
N VAL A 264 3.49 5.19 11.53
CA VAL A 264 3.42 5.28 10.07
C VAL A 264 4.81 5.52 9.50
N GLY A 265 5.12 4.85 8.43
CA GLY A 265 6.42 4.97 7.77
C GLY A 265 6.36 4.64 6.28
N TYR A 266 7.53 4.65 5.68
CA TYR A 266 7.69 4.13 4.33
C TYR A 266 8.44 2.80 4.34
N ALA A 267 8.15 1.99 3.36
CA ALA A 267 8.72 0.68 3.12
C ALA A 267 9.38 0.62 1.74
N LEU A 268 10.51 -0.08 1.65
CA LEU A 268 11.30 -0.34 0.45
C LEU A 268 11.68 -1.83 0.41
N ALA A 269 11.85 -2.39 -0.78
CA ALA A 269 12.46 -3.71 -0.91
C ALA A 269 13.93 -3.65 -0.45
N ARG A 270 14.38 -4.67 0.28
CA ARG A 270 15.79 -4.79 0.73
C ARG A 270 16.72 -4.86 -0.48
N GLY A 271 17.83 -4.14 -0.44
CA GLY A 271 18.77 -4.03 -1.57
C GLY A 271 18.31 -3.06 -2.66
N HIS A 272 17.18 -2.40 -2.49
CA HIS A 272 16.72 -1.39 -3.45
C HIS A 272 17.67 -0.18 -3.47
N HIS A 273 18.24 0.10 -4.64
CA HIS A 273 19.05 1.29 -4.87
C HIS A 273 18.14 2.43 -5.35
N ALA A 274 17.73 3.29 -4.41
CA ALA A 274 16.83 4.39 -4.72
C ALA A 274 17.42 5.32 -5.79
N LEU A 275 16.66 5.56 -6.86
CA LEU A 275 16.97 6.51 -7.92
C LEU A 275 16.88 7.96 -7.41
N PRO A 276 17.46 8.95 -8.12
CA PRO A 276 17.44 10.35 -7.68
C PRO A 276 16.05 10.89 -7.35
N ALA A 277 15.04 10.64 -8.19
CA ALA A 277 13.65 11.05 -7.93
C ALA A 277 13.06 10.39 -6.67
N GLN A 278 13.35 9.10 -6.45
CA GLN A 278 12.92 8.37 -5.26
C GLN A 278 13.59 8.91 -4.00
N ARG A 279 14.90 9.23 -4.05
CA ARG A 279 15.62 9.88 -2.95
C ARG A 279 15.05 11.26 -2.62
N THR A 280 14.65 12.01 -3.65
CA THR A 280 14.00 13.32 -3.48
C THR A 280 12.67 13.17 -2.77
N LEU A 281 11.82 12.20 -3.17
CA LEU A 281 10.56 11.90 -2.48
C LEU A 281 10.81 11.45 -1.03
N ILE A 282 11.73 10.52 -0.78
CA ILE A 282 12.05 10.06 0.57
C ILE A 282 12.51 11.22 1.46
N ARG A 283 13.36 12.11 0.94
CA ARG A 283 13.80 13.31 1.66
C ARG A 283 12.65 14.24 1.99
N PHE A 284 11.76 14.47 1.04
CA PHE A 284 10.57 15.28 1.22
C PHE A 284 9.66 14.68 2.30
N LEU A 285 9.34 13.38 2.22
CA LEU A 285 8.50 12.69 3.20
C LEU A 285 9.07 12.75 4.62
N LYS A 286 10.39 12.66 4.78
CA LYS A 286 11.07 12.80 6.09
C LYS A 286 10.99 14.21 6.67
N GLN A 287 10.86 15.22 5.83
CA GLN A 287 10.80 16.64 6.23
C GLN A 287 9.37 17.18 6.28
N TYR A 288 8.41 16.41 5.77
CA TYR A 288 7.01 16.84 5.71
C TYR A 288 6.46 16.99 7.14
N PRO A 289 5.74 18.09 7.43
CA PRO A 289 5.24 18.39 8.78
C PRO A 289 3.99 17.57 9.10
N TRP A 290 4.15 16.25 9.23
CA TRP A 290 3.04 15.30 9.46
C TRP A 290 2.18 15.67 10.67
N ASP A 291 2.78 16.21 11.73
CA ASP A 291 2.06 16.62 12.95
C ASP A 291 1.04 17.73 12.69
N SER A 292 1.21 18.53 11.63
CA SER A 292 0.24 19.55 11.23
C SER A 292 -1.09 18.96 10.73
N LEU A 293 -1.08 17.68 10.38
CA LEU A 293 -2.28 16.94 9.99
C LEU A 293 -3.13 16.53 11.21
N PHE A 294 -2.55 16.52 12.40
CA PHE A 294 -3.25 16.23 13.64
C PHE A 294 -3.62 17.56 14.30
N LEU A 295 -4.82 18.06 14.06
CA LEU A 295 -5.29 19.22 14.80
C LEU A 295 -5.20 18.93 16.29
N PRO A 296 -4.74 19.89 17.13
CA PRO A 296 -5.01 19.79 18.53
C PRO A 296 -6.54 19.69 18.66
N MET A 297 -6.99 18.61 19.29
CA MET A 297 -8.41 18.43 19.63
C MET A 297 -8.73 19.45 20.73
N GLY A 298 -8.71 20.72 20.37
CA GLY A 298 -8.99 21.86 21.21
C GLY A 298 -10.38 22.38 20.91
N THR A 299 -11.23 22.18 21.88
CA THR A 299 -12.37 23.03 22.25
C THR A 299 -13.09 23.67 21.06
N ALA A 300 -14.12 23.02 20.57
CA ALA A 300 -15.30 23.63 20.02
C ALA A 300 -16.54 23.20 20.83
#